data_5a5c6834844918979c4bfcde813c3eb5
#
_entry.id   5a5c6834844918979c4bfcde813c3eb5
#
_cell.length_a   1.000
_cell.length_b   1.000
_cell.length_c   1.000
_cell.angle_alpha   90.00
_cell.angle_beta   90.00
_cell.angle_gamma   90.00
#
_symmetry.space_group_name_H-M   'P 1'
#
loop_
_entity.id
_entity.type
_entity.pdbx_description
1 polymer ?
#
loop_
_entity_poly.entity_id
_entity_poly.type
_entity_poly.pdbx_seq_one_letter_code
_entity_poly.pdbx_strand_id
1 'polypeptide(L)'
;MFIKSICLSNFKGFIGDNHQVNFKIPDGRTAGSGLNIFIGENNSGKSSIFEAVNFLRNGIKEDDVHRIKSKLSDGTQPNEACVELAFCGNIQNAILWFAPENKQQTFNNAIDDEQRLKAKRDTASCKKLYLWKNELQRYENSTGIDAPFKTLFETNFIWADTNPNDEATFGSTTLCGLLLKEIAQAHINSPAYQRFRESFNEVFNSPNSDLRQQIATIEQKVQRIFTEQFGQADIHFKFDELKIDSFFKNTSIFINDGVDIPMSEKGNGMQRSVALALLQVYAEELAHDEEQGQTKPFYLFIDEPEICLHPKGQTKLLEALLEISKTKQVFLTTHSPYFLVTPHLSNVGLFIFRKDGISNIVEDASLEKMFPWSPTWGEINFKAYKLPTVELHNELYGKLQHDSGQFQER
;
A
#
# COMPACT_ATOMS: atom_id res chain seq x y z
N MET A 1 3.03 13.32 4.97
CA MET A 1 3.25 13.27 3.51
C MET A 1 2.17 12.40 2.89
N PHE A 2 1.51 12.84 1.81
CA PHE A 2 0.40 12.14 1.13
C PHE A 2 0.61 12.13 -0.38
N ILE A 3 0.06 11.14 -1.09
CA ILE A 3 0.05 11.12 -2.56
C ILE A 3 -1.01 12.12 -3.04
N LYS A 4 -0.57 13.18 -3.71
CA LYS A 4 -1.47 14.20 -4.28
C LYS A 4 -2.04 13.76 -5.61
N SER A 5 -1.18 13.22 -6.48
CA SER A 5 -1.59 12.76 -7.81
C SER A 5 -0.66 11.68 -8.36
N ILE A 6 -1.20 10.94 -9.31
CA ILE A 6 -0.46 10.03 -10.18
C ILE A 6 -0.65 10.48 -11.63
N CYS A 7 0.41 10.38 -12.43
CA CYS A 7 0.36 10.56 -13.87
C CYS A 7 0.94 9.32 -14.56
N LEU A 8 0.20 8.77 -15.50
CA LEU A 8 0.57 7.57 -16.25
C LEU A 8 0.74 7.91 -17.72
N SER A 9 1.78 7.36 -18.33
CA SER A 9 1.98 7.42 -19.77
C SER A 9 2.31 6.02 -20.29
N ASN A 10 1.51 5.54 -21.23
CA ASN A 10 1.66 4.23 -21.88
C ASN A 10 1.78 3.05 -20.90
N PHE A 11 1.09 3.14 -19.77
CA PHE A 11 1.13 2.13 -18.71
C PHE A 11 -0.12 1.24 -18.75
N LYS A 12 0.07 -0.05 -19.04
CA LYS A 12 -1.02 -1.04 -19.18
C LYS A 12 -2.15 -0.55 -20.11
N GLY A 13 -3.36 -0.43 -19.60
CA GLY A 13 -4.51 0.05 -20.36
C GLY A 13 -4.56 1.57 -20.57
N PHE A 14 -3.66 2.34 -19.94
CA PHE A 14 -3.57 3.80 -20.12
C PHE A 14 -2.65 4.12 -21.30
N ILE A 15 -3.25 4.21 -22.49
CA ILE A 15 -2.54 4.43 -23.74
C ILE A 15 -2.43 5.92 -24.03
N GLY A 16 -1.24 6.36 -24.40
CA GLY A 16 -0.90 7.78 -24.59
C GLY A 16 -0.30 8.41 -23.34
N ASP A 17 -0.13 9.72 -23.38
CA ASP A 17 0.56 10.47 -22.33
C ASP A 17 -0.42 11.20 -21.42
N ASN A 18 0.05 11.49 -20.19
CA ASN A 18 -0.60 12.40 -19.25
C ASN A 18 -1.97 11.96 -18.72
N HIS A 19 -2.17 10.69 -18.44
CA HIS A 19 -3.34 10.22 -17.69
C HIS A 19 -3.17 10.59 -16.21
N GLN A 20 -3.65 11.77 -15.84
CA GLN A 20 -3.50 12.29 -14.48
C GLN A 20 -4.73 12.01 -13.63
N VAL A 21 -4.51 11.52 -12.40
CA VAL A 21 -5.53 11.35 -11.36
C VAL A 21 -5.09 12.09 -10.10
N ASN A 22 -5.95 12.96 -9.59
CA ASN A 22 -5.71 13.71 -8.35
C ASN A 22 -6.49 13.08 -7.21
N PHE A 23 -5.81 12.74 -6.12
CA PHE A 23 -6.40 12.01 -4.99
C PHE A 23 -6.86 12.92 -3.86
N LYS A 24 -7.85 12.47 -3.10
CA LYS A 24 -8.20 13.04 -1.81
C LYS A 24 -7.10 12.72 -0.80
N ILE A 25 -6.85 13.69 0.07
CA ILE A 25 -5.86 13.58 1.13
C ILE A 25 -6.54 13.72 2.50
N PRO A 26 -6.06 13.03 3.53
CA PRO A 26 -6.59 13.16 4.88
C PRO A 26 -6.55 14.60 5.39
N ASP A 27 -7.60 15.04 6.08
CA ASP A 27 -7.69 16.36 6.72
C ASP A 27 -7.51 16.30 8.25
N GLY A 28 -7.30 15.11 8.80
CA GLY A 28 -7.11 14.84 10.22
C GLY A 28 -8.40 14.80 11.04
N ARG A 29 -9.58 15.00 10.44
CA ARG A 29 -10.84 15.19 11.17
C ARG A 29 -12.02 14.43 10.55
N THR A 30 -12.18 14.53 9.25
CA THR A 30 -13.38 14.07 8.55
C THR A 30 -13.23 12.61 8.14
N ALA A 31 -14.17 11.76 8.59
CA ALA A 31 -14.24 10.37 8.14
C ALA A 31 -14.38 10.31 6.61
N GLY A 32 -13.52 9.55 5.96
CA GLY A 32 -13.51 9.40 4.51
C GLY A 32 -12.60 10.40 3.78
N SER A 33 -12.05 11.44 4.43
CA SER A 33 -11.26 12.48 3.73
C SER A 33 -10.05 11.95 2.98
N GLY A 34 -9.40 10.90 3.47
CA GLY A 34 -8.26 10.23 2.84
C GLY A 34 -8.60 8.93 2.10
N LEU A 35 -9.90 8.56 2.00
CA LEU A 35 -10.33 7.36 1.30
C LEU A 35 -10.58 7.67 -0.17
N ASN A 36 -9.91 6.90 -1.05
CA ASN A 36 -10.04 7.00 -2.50
C ASN A 36 -10.60 5.68 -3.05
N ILE A 37 -11.82 5.71 -3.56
CA ILE A 37 -12.55 4.52 -4.04
C ILE A 37 -12.53 4.51 -5.57
N PHE A 38 -12.08 3.40 -6.15
CA PHE A 38 -11.99 3.15 -7.59
C PHE A 38 -13.06 2.16 -8.01
N ILE A 39 -13.97 2.59 -8.88
CA ILE A 39 -15.08 1.80 -9.40
C ILE A 39 -15.07 1.77 -10.93
N GLY A 40 -15.74 0.79 -11.51
CA GLY A 40 -15.84 0.63 -12.97
C GLY A 40 -15.87 -0.83 -13.36
N GLU A 41 -16.06 -1.08 -14.64
CA GLU A 41 -16.11 -2.44 -15.20
C GLU A 41 -14.80 -3.22 -14.98
N ASN A 42 -14.88 -4.55 -15.14
CA ASN A 42 -13.69 -5.38 -15.16
C ASN A 42 -12.76 -4.95 -16.30
N ASN A 43 -11.45 -5.04 -16.03
CA ASN A 43 -10.43 -4.65 -17.02
C ASN A 43 -10.47 -3.16 -17.44
N SER A 44 -11.05 -2.28 -16.62
CA SER A 44 -11.03 -0.81 -16.83
C SER A 44 -9.77 -0.12 -16.29
N GLY A 45 -8.88 -0.87 -15.63
CA GLY A 45 -7.59 -0.35 -15.15
C GLY A 45 -7.54 0.08 -13.68
N LYS A 46 -8.54 -0.29 -12.86
CA LYS A 46 -8.55 0.04 -11.42
C LYS A 46 -7.26 -0.43 -10.72
N SER A 47 -6.99 -1.73 -10.76
CA SER A 47 -5.80 -2.33 -10.14
C SER A 47 -4.49 -1.88 -10.81
N SER A 48 -4.54 -1.38 -12.05
CA SER A 48 -3.35 -0.86 -12.74
C SER A 48 -2.76 0.39 -12.04
N ILE A 49 -3.58 1.17 -11.34
CA ILE A 49 -3.08 2.29 -10.50
C ILE A 49 -2.21 1.75 -9.36
N PHE A 50 -2.63 0.67 -8.70
CA PHE A 50 -1.86 0.05 -7.61
C PHE A 50 -0.54 -0.52 -8.12
N GLU A 51 -0.58 -1.18 -9.28
CA GLU A 51 0.62 -1.69 -9.92
C GLU A 51 1.57 -0.57 -10.36
N ALA A 52 1.04 0.58 -10.79
CA ALA A 52 1.84 1.76 -11.14
C ALA A 52 2.55 2.33 -9.89
N VAL A 53 1.84 2.45 -8.78
CA VAL A 53 2.45 2.86 -7.50
C VAL A 53 3.52 1.87 -7.05
N ASN A 54 3.25 0.57 -7.17
CA ASN A 54 4.21 -0.49 -6.85
C ASN A 54 5.44 -0.44 -7.78
N PHE A 55 5.24 -0.23 -9.08
CA PHE A 55 6.34 -0.05 -10.04
C PHE A 55 7.18 1.18 -9.71
N LEU A 56 6.58 2.32 -9.42
CA LEU A 56 7.33 3.51 -9.05
C LEU A 56 8.18 3.25 -7.79
N ARG A 57 7.64 2.58 -6.79
CA ARG A 57 8.35 2.30 -5.54
C ARG A 57 9.46 1.27 -5.71
N ASN A 58 9.18 0.16 -6.38
CA ASN A 58 10.04 -1.02 -6.38
C ASN A 58 10.83 -1.22 -7.67
N GLY A 59 10.44 -0.59 -8.77
CA GLY A 59 10.94 -0.89 -10.11
C GLY A 59 10.40 -2.23 -10.62
N ILE A 60 10.96 -2.70 -11.73
CA ILE A 60 10.62 -3.97 -12.36
C ILE A 60 11.87 -4.61 -12.96
N LYS A 61 11.86 -5.91 -13.16
CA LYS A 61 12.91 -6.62 -13.90
C LYS A 61 12.75 -6.34 -15.40
N GLU A 62 13.88 -6.29 -16.11
CA GLU A 62 13.87 -6.02 -17.55
C GLU A 62 13.02 -7.02 -18.34
N ASP A 63 13.05 -8.29 -17.97
CA ASP A 63 12.25 -9.34 -18.61
C ASP A 63 10.73 -9.14 -18.43
N ASP A 64 10.29 -8.47 -17.36
CA ASP A 64 8.89 -8.25 -17.03
C ASP A 64 8.33 -6.92 -17.55
N VAL A 65 9.15 -6.05 -18.15
CA VAL A 65 8.76 -4.73 -18.66
C VAL A 65 7.57 -4.80 -19.64
N HIS A 66 7.54 -5.84 -20.47
CA HIS A 66 6.46 -6.06 -21.42
C HIS A 66 5.07 -6.19 -20.77
N ARG A 67 5.00 -6.53 -19.48
CA ARG A 67 3.74 -6.71 -18.72
C ARG A 67 3.10 -5.39 -18.31
N ILE A 68 3.90 -4.33 -18.18
CA ILE A 68 3.43 -3.02 -17.72
C ILE A 68 3.30 -1.99 -18.84
N LYS A 69 3.93 -2.20 -19.99
CA LYS A 69 3.73 -1.35 -21.18
C LYS A 69 2.34 -1.56 -21.79
N SER A 70 1.75 -0.48 -22.28
CA SER A 70 0.51 -0.54 -23.06
C SER A 70 0.66 -1.44 -24.28
N LYS A 71 -0.46 -2.02 -24.74
CA LYS A 71 -0.55 -2.73 -26.01
C LYS A 71 -1.45 -1.94 -26.96
N LEU A 72 -0.93 -1.58 -28.11
CA LEU A 72 -1.66 -0.88 -29.14
C LEU A 72 -2.55 -1.83 -29.94
N SER A 73 -3.46 -1.29 -30.76
CA SER A 73 -4.42 -2.08 -31.55
C SER A 73 -3.79 -3.05 -32.56
N ASP A 74 -2.57 -2.74 -33.00
CA ASP A 74 -1.76 -3.60 -33.89
C ASP A 74 -0.94 -4.66 -33.15
N GLY A 75 -1.06 -4.73 -31.82
CA GLY A 75 -0.30 -5.62 -30.94
C GLY A 75 1.11 -5.13 -30.60
N THR A 76 1.53 -4.00 -31.11
CA THR A 76 2.83 -3.38 -30.75
C THR A 76 2.77 -2.73 -29.36
N GLN A 77 3.94 -2.39 -28.84
CA GLN A 77 4.06 -1.67 -27.56
C GLN A 77 4.82 -0.35 -27.78
N PRO A 78 4.45 0.72 -27.06
CA PRO A 78 5.24 1.95 -27.04
C PRO A 78 6.68 1.70 -26.58
N ASN A 79 7.58 2.56 -27.00
CA ASN A 79 9.00 2.47 -26.60
C ASN A 79 9.17 2.55 -25.07
N GLU A 80 8.34 3.37 -24.43
CA GLU A 80 8.46 3.66 -23.02
C GLU A 80 7.11 3.76 -22.32
N ALA A 81 7.03 3.24 -21.11
CA ALA A 81 5.95 3.53 -20.17
C ALA A 81 6.53 4.28 -18.97
N CYS A 82 5.75 5.20 -18.42
CA CYS A 82 6.18 6.08 -17.35
C CYS A 82 5.11 6.22 -16.27
N VAL A 83 5.56 6.29 -15.01
CA VAL A 83 4.75 6.61 -13.84
C VAL A 83 5.40 7.75 -13.08
N GLU A 84 4.59 8.77 -12.78
CA GLU A 84 4.98 9.91 -11.96
C GLU A 84 4.03 10.03 -10.77
N LEU A 85 4.57 10.22 -9.55
CA LEU A 85 3.81 10.55 -8.35
C LEU A 85 4.22 11.94 -7.84
N ALA A 86 3.24 12.71 -7.46
CA ALA A 86 3.44 13.95 -6.71
C ALA A 86 2.93 13.78 -5.28
N PHE A 87 3.76 14.10 -4.32
CA PHE A 87 3.45 14.08 -2.89
C PHE A 87 3.25 15.48 -2.36
N CYS A 88 2.41 15.62 -1.33
CA CYS A 88 2.15 16.87 -0.63
C CYS A 88 2.02 16.66 0.89
N GLY A 89 1.74 17.73 1.62
CA GLY A 89 1.61 17.72 3.08
C GLY A 89 2.96 17.92 3.76
N ASN A 90 3.16 17.37 4.95
CA ASN A 90 4.35 17.63 5.76
C ASN A 90 5.59 16.87 5.28
N ILE A 91 6.08 17.20 4.05
CA ILE A 91 7.18 16.50 3.39
C ILE A 91 8.50 16.74 4.13
N GLN A 92 8.76 17.98 4.58
CA GLN A 92 10.03 18.32 5.24
C GLN A 92 10.23 17.54 6.53
N ASN A 93 9.18 17.38 7.35
CA ASN A 93 9.26 16.57 8.57
C ASN A 93 9.45 15.08 8.24
N ALA A 94 8.76 14.57 7.22
CA ALA A 94 8.96 13.19 6.79
C ALA A 94 10.42 12.94 6.34
N ILE A 95 11.01 13.87 5.60
CA ILE A 95 12.43 13.80 5.20
C ILE A 95 13.33 13.83 6.45
N LEU A 96 13.09 14.78 7.36
CA LEU A 96 13.91 14.95 8.58
C LEU A 96 13.92 13.68 9.45
N TRP A 97 12.76 13.03 9.61
CA TRP A 97 12.63 11.90 10.54
C TRP A 97 12.97 10.54 9.91
N PHE A 98 12.71 10.35 8.62
CA PHE A 98 12.79 9.03 8.00
C PHE A 98 13.82 8.91 6.88
N ALA A 99 14.33 10.00 6.32
CA ALA A 99 15.41 9.92 5.35
C ALA A 99 16.78 9.84 6.05
N PRO A 100 17.72 9.03 5.54
CA PRO A 100 19.09 9.05 6.00
C PRO A 100 19.70 10.46 5.90
N GLU A 101 20.44 10.89 6.91
CA GLU A 101 21.01 12.25 7.01
C GLU A 101 21.72 12.69 5.73
N ASN A 102 22.54 11.81 5.16
CA ASN A 102 23.28 12.06 3.93
C ASN A 102 22.42 12.20 2.66
N LYS A 103 21.10 11.96 2.74
CA LYS A 103 20.15 12.09 1.63
C LYS A 103 19.07 13.16 1.86
N GLN A 104 18.95 13.69 3.05
CA GLN A 104 17.94 14.71 3.38
C GLN A 104 18.05 15.93 2.46
N GLN A 105 19.27 16.43 2.22
CA GLN A 105 19.49 17.56 1.33
C GLN A 105 19.06 17.26 -0.11
N THR A 106 19.26 16.03 -0.59
CA THR A 106 18.85 15.60 -1.93
C THR A 106 17.33 15.65 -2.10
N PHE A 107 16.58 15.21 -1.07
CA PHE A 107 15.12 15.26 -1.07
C PHE A 107 14.61 16.70 -0.92
N ASN A 108 15.19 17.50 -0.02
CA ASN A 108 14.80 18.90 0.17
C ASN A 108 14.96 19.71 -1.12
N ASN A 109 16.03 19.50 -1.88
CA ASN A 109 16.25 20.14 -3.18
C ASN A 109 15.31 19.63 -4.30
N ALA A 110 14.55 18.56 -4.03
CA ALA A 110 13.56 18.01 -4.95
C ALA A 110 12.12 18.48 -4.64
N ILE A 111 11.94 19.31 -3.62
CA ILE A 111 10.65 19.94 -3.32
C ILE A 111 10.46 21.12 -4.28
N ASP A 112 9.33 21.13 -5.00
CA ASP A 112 9.00 22.20 -5.93
C ASP A 112 8.41 23.45 -5.22
N ASP A 113 8.16 24.51 -6.00
CA ASP A 113 7.62 25.78 -5.48
C ASP A 113 6.22 25.63 -4.87
N GLU A 114 5.46 24.61 -5.26
CA GLU A 114 4.16 24.27 -4.69
C GLU A 114 4.26 23.32 -3.47
N GLN A 115 5.45 23.20 -2.89
CA GLN A 115 5.74 22.33 -1.74
C GLN A 115 5.39 20.85 -2.01
N ARG A 116 5.67 20.36 -3.24
CA ARG A 116 5.47 18.97 -3.64
C ARG A 116 6.80 18.28 -3.87
N LEU A 117 6.89 17.02 -3.47
CA LEU A 117 7.97 16.11 -3.87
C LEU A 117 7.46 15.27 -5.05
N LYS A 118 8.12 15.37 -6.21
CA LYS A 118 7.76 14.60 -7.40
C LYS A 118 8.79 13.53 -7.68
N ALA A 119 8.32 12.31 -7.89
CA ALA A 119 9.12 11.15 -8.23
C ALA A 119 8.61 10.50 -9.51
N LYS A 120 9.53 10.08 -10.37
CA LYS A 120 9.25 9.46 -11.67
C LYS A 120 10.04 8.17 -11.81
N ARG A 121 9.43 7.16 -12.45
CA ARG A 121 10.10 5.96 -12.94
C ARG A 121 9.58 5.61 -14.31
N ASP A 122 10.48 5.19 -15.19
CA ASP A 122 10.17 4.78 -16.56
C ASP A 122 10.71 3.37 -16.86
N THR A 123 10.23 2.79 -17.97
CA THR A 123 10.67 1.47 -18.42
C THR A 123 11.97 1.50 -19.24
N ALA A 124 12.48 2.68 -19.60
CA ALA A 124 13.77 2.80 -20.26
C ALA A 124 14.92 2.44 -19.32
N SER A 125 14.74 2.71 -18.02
CA SER A 125 15.75 2.45 -17.00
C SER A 125 15.26 1.54 -15.86
N CYS A 126 14.09 0.99 -15.93
CA CYS A 126 13.42 -0.01 -15.05
C CYS A 126 13.66 0.12 -13.54
N LYS A 127 14.91 0.30 -13.13
CA LYS A 127 15.37 0.34 -11.73
C LYS A 127 15.68 1.74 -11.23
N LYS A 128 15.84 2.75 -12.11
CA LYS A 128 16.23 4.09 -11.69
C LYS A 128 15.01 4.90 -11.29
N LEU A 129 15.10 5.51 -10.12
CA LEU A 129 14.14 6.50 -9.65
C LEU A 129 14.68 7.90 -9.98
N TYR A 130 13.82 8.75 -10.49
CA TYR A 130 14.11 10.14 -10.80
C TYR A 130 13.31 11.03 -9.86
N LEU A 131 13.93 12.10 -9.37
CA LEU A 131 13.30 13.16 -8.63
C LEU A 131 13.28 14.45 -9.46
N TRP A 132 12.22 15.23 -9.31
CA TRP A 132 12.15 16.54 -9.90
C TRP A 132 13.23 17.45 -9.31
N LYS A 133 13.92 18.21 -10.15
CA LYS A 133 14.88 19.23 -9.74
C LYS A 133 14.33 20.61 -10.12
N ASN A 134 13.91 21.37 -9.12
CA ASN A 134 13.29 22.66 -9.36
C ASN A 134 14.23 23.64 -10.06
N GLU A 135 15.49 23.68 -9.66
CA GLU A 135 16.52 24.53 -10.29
C GLU A 135 16.73 24.24 -11.79
N LEU A 136 16.57 22.98 -12.19
CA LEU A 136 16.82 22.51 -13.55
C LEU A 136 15.55 22.30 -14.36
N GLN A 137 14.38 22.39 -13.73
CA GLN A 137 13.05 22.16 -14.32
C GLN A 137 12.97 20.82 -15.08
N ARG A 138 13.58 19.77 -14.51
CA ARG A 138 13.61 18.41 -15.09
C ARG A 138 13.76 17.34 -14.04
N TYR A 139 13.46 16.10 -14.45
CA TYR A 139 13.70 14.92 -13.63
C TYR A 139 15.17 14.47 -13.74
N GLU A 140 15.81 14.19 -12.60
CA GLU A 140 17.16 13.66 -12.53
C GLU A 140 17.25 12.44 -11.59
N ASN A 141 18.05 11.47 -11.98
CA ASN A 141 18.41 10.36 -11.11
C ASN A 141 19.56 10.77 -10.19
N SER A 142 19.31 10.74 -8.89
CA SER A 142 20.35 10.92 -7.88
C SER A 142 20.85 9.56 -7.40
N THR A 143 22.15 9.30 -7.52
CA THR A 143 22.74 8.01 -7.14
C THR A 143 22.37 7.61 -5.70
N GLY A 144 21.91 6.36 -5.53
CA GLY A 144 21.57 5.79 -4.23
C GLY A 144 20.34 6.39 -3.57
N ILE A 145 19.37 6.91 -4.36
CA ILE A 145 18.13 7.50 -3.84
C ILE A 145 16.99 6.48 -3.65
N ASP A 146 17.04 5.33 -4.33
CA ASP A 146 15.95 4.34 -4.33
C ASP A 146 15.62 3.79 -2.93
N ALA A 147 16.63 3.29 -2.21
CA ALA A 147 16.41 2.74 -0.87
C ALA A 147 15.97 3.83 0.14
N PRO A 148 16.60 5.02 0.20
CA PRO A 148 16.10 6.13 1.00
C PRO A 148 14.68 6.58 0.65
N PHE A 149 14.29 6.58 -0.62
CA PHE A 149 12.93 6.91 -1.02
C PHE A 149 11.91 5.91 -0.45
N LYS A 150 12.26 4.61 -0.45
CA LYS A 150 11.39 3.57 0.13
C LYS A 150 11.16 3.74 1.63
N THR A 151 12.07 4.39 2.36
CA THR A 151 11.86 4.71 3.78
C THR A 151 10.85 5.82 4.01
N LEU A 152 10.73 6.75 3.05
CA LEU A 152 9.75 7.83 3.07
C LEU A 152 8.37 7.43 2.55
N PHE A 153 8.31 6.38 1.75
CA PHE A 153 7.13 5.95 1.01
C PHE A 153 6.84 4.48 1.28
N GLU A 154 6.17 4.19 2.39
CA GLU A 154 5.76 2.84 2.75
C GLU A 154 4.37 2.54 2.22
N THR A 155 4.25 1.46 1.46
CA THR A 155 2.99 1.02 0.85
C THR A 155 2.66 -0.39 1.28
N ASN A 156 1.41 -0.62 1.65
CA ASN A 156 0.88 -1.95 1.91
C ASN A 156 -0.22 -2.26 0.89
N PHE A 157 -0.05 -3.38 0.19
CA PHE A 157 -0.97 -3.84 -0.84
C PHE A 157 -1.66 -5.12 -0.39
N ILE A 158 -2.98 -5.14 -0.45
CA ILE A 158 -3.82 -6.33 -0.31
C ILE A 158 -4.45 -6.56 -1.68
N TRP A 159 -3.93 -7.52 -2.43
CA TRP A 159 -4.39 -7.82 -3.79
C TRP A 159 -5.59 -8.77 -3.76
N ALA A 160 -6.46 -8.66 -4.76
CA ALA A 160 -7.64 -9.52 -4.92
C ALA A 160 -7.28 -11.01 -5.06
N ASP A 161 -6.16 -11.31 -5.70
CA ASP A 161 -5.65 -12.64 -5.99
C ASP A 161 -4.67 -13.19 -4.96
N THR A 162 -4.32 -12.40 -3.93
CA THR A 162 -3.44 -12.88 -2.86
C THR A 162 -4.11 -14.00 -2.09
N ASN A 163 -3.38 -15.08 -1.85
CA ASN A 163 -3.85 -16.12 -0.95
C ASN A 163 -4.02 -15.52 0.46
N PRO A 164 -5.23 -15.54 1.05
CA PRO A 164 -5.47 -14.98 2.39
C PRO A 164 -4.52 -15.52 3.47
N ASN A 165 -4.03 -16.76 3.30
CA ASN A 165 -3.02 -17.34 4.18
C ASN A 165 -1.71 -16.56 4.15
N ASP A 166 -1.28 -16.07 2.99
CA ASP A 166 -0.01 -15.34 2.86
C ASP A 166 -0.08 -13.98 3.57
N GLU A 167 -1.23 -13.32 3.56
CA GLU A 167 -1.46 -12.05 4.26
C GLU A 167 -1.47 -12.22 5.78
N ALA A 168 -1.94 -13.34 6.27
CA ALA A 168 -2.01 -13.67 7.69
C ALA A 168 -0.77 -14.42 8.21
N THR A 169 0.22 -14.66 7.37
CA THR A 169 1.53 -15.16 7.82
C THR A 169 2.32 -14.03 8.48
N PHE A 170 3.20 -14.41 9.41
CA PHE A 170 4.07 -13.46 10.11
C PHE A 170 5.38 -13.19 9.35
N GLY A 171 5.29 -12.95 8.05
CA GLY A 171 6.43 -12.52 7.23
C GLY A 171 6.83 -11.06 7.53
N SER A 172 8.08 -10.71 7.30
CA SER A 172 8.58 -9.34 7.55
C SER A 172 7.90 -8.23 6.70
N THR A 173 7.17 -8.64 5.68
CA THR A 173 6.45 -7.75 4.73
C THR A 173 4.94 -7.95 4.76
N THR A 174 4.45 -8.91 5.53
CA THR A 174 3.02 -9.16 5.69
C THR A 174 2.42 -8.25 6.76
N LEU A 175 1.12 -8.05 6.72
CA LEU A 175 0.41 -7.20 7.65
C LEU A 175 0.61 -7.63 9.11
N CYS A 176 0.46 -8.93 9.38
CA CYS A 176 0.69 -9.50 10.71
C CYS A 176 2.13 -9.31 11.19
N GLY A 177 3.09 -9.49 10.29
CA GLY A 177 4.50 -9.29 10.60
C GLY A 177 4.82 -7.84 10.92
N LEU A 178 4.22 -6.88 10.23
CA LEU A 178 4.39 -5.46 10.49
C LEU A 178 3.80 -5.05 11.84
N LEU A 179 2.56 -5.48 12.14
CA LEU A 179 1.89 -5.22 13.42
C LEU A 179 2.70 -5.76 14.61
N LEU A 180 3.13 -7.03 14.54
CA LEU A 180 3.93 -7.62 15.60
C LEU A 180 5.33 -7.01 15.71
N LYS A 181 5.89 -6.54 14.61
CA LYS A 181 7.18 -5.86 14.62
C LYS A 181 7.13 -4.55 15.41
N GLU A 182 6.09 -3.75 15.22
CA GLU A 182 5.90 -2.49 15.98
C GLU A 182 5.70 -2.77 17.47
N ILE A 183 4.80 -3.69 17.83
CA ILE A 183 4.61 -4.12 19.22
C ILE A 183 5.93 -4.62 19.82
N ALA A 184 6.67 -5.41 19.06
CA ALA A 184 7.93 -5.97 19.52
C ALA A 184 9.03 -4.90 19.69
N GLN A 185 9.10 -3.91 18.78
CA GLN A 185 10.05 -2.80 18.90
C GLN A 185 9.81 -1.97 20.16
N ALA A 186 8.57 -1.74 20.55
CA ALA A 186 8.23 -1.07 21.80
C ALA A 186 8.75 -1.83 23.03
N HIS A 187 8.96 -3.16 22.92
CA HIS A 187 9.37 -4.03 24.03
C HIS A 187 10.84 -4.46 24.00
N ILE A 188 11.61 -4.08 22.97
CA ILE A 188 13.05 -4.42 22.83
C ILE A 188 13.87 -3.98 24.06
N ASN A 189 13.51 -2.88 24.68
CA ASN A 189 14.19 -2.34 25.87
C ASN A 189 13.61 -2.88 27.19
N SER A 190 12.65 -3.80 27.16
CA SER A 190 12.08 -4.37 28.37
C SER A 190 13.10 -5.24 29.12
N PRO A 191 13.06 -5.28 30.48
CA PRO A 191 13.98 -6.13 31.26
C PRO A 191 13.88 -7.61 30.91
N ALA A 192 12.70 -8.07 30.45
CA ALA A 192 12.50 -9.45 30.03
C ALA A 192 13.25 -9.76 28.73
N TYR A 193 13.18 -8.86 27.76
CA TYR A 193 13.88 -9.02 26.48
C TYR A 193 15.40 -8.89 26.65
N GLN A 194 15.88 -8.03 27.51
CA GLN A 194 17.31 -7.91 27.82
C GLN A 194 17.85 -9.21 28.43
N ARG A 195 17.16 -9.80 29.41
CA ARG A 195 17.54 -11.12 29.96
C ARG A 195 17.56 -12.22 28.89
N PHE A 196 16.61 -12.20 27.97
CA PHE A 196 16.60 -13.13 26.84
C PHE A 196 17.84 -12.97 25.95
N ARG A 197 18.22 -11.72 25.61
CA ARG A 197 19.45 -11.42 24.84
C ARG A 197 20.70 -11.90 25.57
N GLU A 198 20.79 -11.64 26.85
CA GLU A 198 21.90 -12.09 27.70
C GLU A 198 21.99 -13.62 27.68
N SER A 199 20.88 -14.33 27.88
CA SER A 199 20.83 -15.79 27.84
C SER A 199 21.20 -16.34 26.44
N PHE A 200 20.74 -15.69 25.38
CA PHE A 200 21.14 -16.07 24.01
C PHE A 200 22.65 -15.95 23.82
N ASN A 201 23.23 -14.81 24.22
CA ASN A 201 24.66 -14.58 24.12
C ASN A 201 25.48 -15.56 25.00
N GLU A 202 24.97 -15.88 26.17
CA GLU A 202 25.58 -16.86 27.06
C GLU A 202 25.64 -18.24 26.41
N VAL A 203 24.58 -18.67 25.75
CA VAL A 203 24.52 -20.00 25.10
C VAL A 203 25.35 -20.06 23.81
N PHE A 204 25.24 -19.06 22.94
CA PHE A 204 25.78 -19.14 21.58
C PHE A 204 27.14 -18.47 21.40
N ASN A 205 27.45 -17.43 22.18
CA ASN A 205 28.65 -16.62 22.00
C ASN A 205 29.65 -16.69 23.17
N SER A 206 29.21 -17.15 24.36
CA SER A 206 30.11 -17.24 25.51
C SER A 206 31.11 -18.39 25.33
N PRO A 207 32.42 -18.16 25.54
CA PRO A 207 33.44 -19.18 25.47
C PRO A 207 33.21 -20.37 26.46
N ASN A 208 32.46 -20.13 27.54
CA ASN A 208 32.19 -21.12 28.59
C ASN A 208 30.98 -22.01 28.26
N SER A 209 30.25 -21.74 27.18
CA SER A 209 29.11 -22.54 26.75
C SER A 209 29.58 -23.85 26.12
N ASP A 210 28.98 -24.97 26.54
CA ASP A 210 29.23 -26.27 25.93
C ASP A 210 28.97 -26.29 24.44
N LEU A 211 27.88 -25.60 23.98
CA LEU A 211 27.54 -25.46 22.57
C LEU A 211 28.65 -24.70 21.81
N ARG A 212 29.12 -23.59 22.36
CA ARG A 212 30.19 -22.80 21.73
C ARG A 212 31.51 -23.57 21.66
N GLN A 213 31.83 -24.40 22.68
CA GLN A 213 33.02 -25.25 22.66
C GLN A 213 32.93 -26.32 21.56
N GLN A 214 31.76 -26.96 21.39
CA GLN A 214 31.54 -27.90 20.28
C GLN A 214 31.69 -27.26 18.93
N ILE A 215 31.16 -26.04 18.76
CA ILE A 215 31.28 -25.23 17.52
C ILE A 215 32.73 -24.86 17.28
N ALA A 216 33.49 -24.45 18.31
CA ALA A 216 34.91 -24.18 18.19
C ALA A 216 35.72 -25.44 17.72
N THR A 217 35.31 -26.62 18.14
CA THR A 217 35.90 -27.87 17.64
C THR A 217 35.66 -28.05 16.14
N ILE A 218 34.46 -27.70 15.67
CA ILE A 218 34.14 -27.72 14.21
C ILE A 218 34.94 -26.67 13.47
N GLU A 219 35.04 -25.45 13.99
CA GLU A 219 35.85 -24.38 13.41
C GLU A 219 37.32 -24.83 13.19
N GLN A 220 37.92 -25.42 14.20
CA GLN A 220 39.29 -25.95 14.11
C GLN A 220 39.44 -27.03 13.02
N LYS A 221 38.46 -27.94 12.90
CA LYS A 221 38.47 -28.95 11.83
C LYS A 221 38.35 -28.31 10.44
N VAL A 222 37.44 -27.35 10.27
CA VAL A 222 37.26 -26.63 9.01
C VAL A 222 38.52 -25.86 8.66
N GLN A 223 39.09 -25.14 9.64
CA GLN A 223 40.32 -24.34 9.45
C GLN A 223 41.51 -25.23 9.04
N ARG A 224 41.64 -26.39 9.66
CA ARG A 224 42.69 -27.34 9.27
C ARG A 224 42.55 -27.82 7.83
N ILE A 225 41.36 -28.24 7.42
CA ILE A 225 41.10 -28.69 6.06
C ILE A 225 41.32 -27.57 5.07
N PHE A 226 40.86 -26.36 5.41
CA PHE A 226 41.03 -25.18 4.57
C PHE A 226 42.49 -24.82 4.39
N THR A 227 43.27 -24.85 5.49
CA THR A 227 44.72 -24.53 5.45
C THR A 227 45.48 -25.53 4.59
N GLU A 228 45.11 -26.82 4.68
CA GLU A 228 45.77 -27.88 3.85
C GLU A 228 45.50 -27.70 2.33
N GLN A 229 44.35 -27.15 1.96
CA GLN A 229 43.91 -27.08 0.56
C GLN A 229 44.11 -25.68 -0.08
N PHE A 230 43.97 -24.62 0.68
CA PHE A 230 43.81 -23.27 0.15
C PHE A 230 44.75 -22.21 0.77
N GLY A 231 45.43 -22.52 1.84
CA GLY A 231 46.37 -21.62 2.53
C GLY A 231 45.85 -21.15 3.90
N GLN A 232 46.62 -20.33 4.61
CA GLN A 232 46.31 -19.90 5.97
C GLN A 232 45.14 -18.92 5.99
N ALA A 233 44.11 -19.20 6.82
CA ALA A 233 43.02 -18.31 7.13
C ALA A 233 42.49 -18.63 8.53
N ASP A 234 42.00 -17.62 9.24
CA ASP A 234 41.24 -17.79 10.48
C ASP A 234 39.76 -17.93 10.15
N ILE A 235 39.16 -19.05 10.58
CA ILE A 235 37.76 -19.38 10.34
C ILE A 235 37.06 -19.49 11.68
N HIS A 236 36.06 -18.62 11.91
CA HIS A 236 35.21 -18.64 13.09
C HIS A 236 33.76 -18.37 12.74
N PHE A 237 32.84 -19.01 13.43
CA PHE A 237 31.40 -18.77 13.31
C PHE A 237 30.98 -17.73 14.33
N LYS A 238 30.35 -16.65 13.82
CA LYS A 238 29.74 -15.63 14.66
C LYS A 238 28.22 -15.76 14.59
N PHE A 239 27.60 -15.87 15.74
CA PHE A 239 26.16 -15.87 15.87
C PHE A 239 25.70 -14.44 16.15
N ASP A 240 25.03 -13.85 15.16
CA ASP A 240 24.40 -12.56 15.37
C ASP A 240 23.17 -12.72 16.29
N GLU A 241 22.83 -11.65 17.00
CA GLU A 241 21.64 -11.65 17.84
C GLU A 241 20.40 -11.98 17.01
N LEU A 242 19.53 -12.83 17.58
CA LEU A 242 18.25 -13.14 16.96
C LEU A 242 17.42 -11.89 16.84
N LYS A 243 17.16 -11.47 15.59
CA LYS A 243 16.22 -10.39 15.33
C LYS A 243 14.82 -10.84 15.73
N ILE A 244 14.08 -9.94 16.36
CA ILE A 244 12.73 -10.21 16.85
C ILE A 244 11.80 -10.72 15.73
N ASP A 245 11.99 -10.24 14.50
CA ASP A 245 11.27 -10.68 13.29
C ASP A 245 11.43 -12.20 13.01
N SER A 246 12.51 -12.80 13.49
CA SER A 246 12.77 -14.23 13.28
C SER A 246 11.86 -15.13 14.11
N PHE A 247 11.37 -14.63 15.26
CA PHE A 247 10.44 -15.37 16.11
C PHE A 247 9.05 -15.44 15.49
N PHE A 248 8.63 -14.38 14.81
CA PHE A 248 7.30 -14.31 14.24
C PHE A 248 7.12 -15.18 12.99
N LYS A 249 8.19 -15.50 12.28
CA LYS A 249 8.11 -16.37 11.07
C LYS A 249 7.50 -17.74 11.32
N ASN A 250 7.58 -18.23 12.54
CA ASN A 250 7.05 -19.54 12.96
C ASN A 250 5.77 -19.41 13.81
N THR A 251 5.15 -18.25 13.83
CA THR A 251 3.90 -18.02 14.55
C THR A 251 2.72 -18.37 13.64
N SER A 252 1.69 -18.99 14.18
CA SER A 252 0.45 -19.32 13.49
C SER A 252 -0.73 -18.73 14.24
N ILE A 253 -1.74 -18.23 13.52
CA ILE A 253 -3.00 -17.81 14.10
C ILE A 253 -3.90 -19.03 14.22
N PHE A 254 -4.44 -19.26 15.40
CA PHE A 254 -5.46 -20.28 15.64
C PHE A 254 -6.83 -19.62 15.78
N ILE A 255 -7.86 -20.24 15.25
CA ILE A 255 -9.24 -19.78 15.30
C ILE A 255 -10.10 -20.89 15.88
N ASN A 256 -10.79 -20.55 16.98
CA ASN A 256 -11.76 -21.44 17.62
C ASN A 256 -13.19 -20.93 17.36
N ASP A 257 -13.90 -21.57 16.44
CA ASP A 257 -15.31 -21.39 16.16
C ASP A 257 -16.14 -22.65 16.48
N GLY A 258 -15.65 -23.44 17.46
CA GLY A 258 -16.13 -24.75 17.88
C GLY A 258 -15.03 -25.81 17.81
N VAL A 259 -14.03 -25.61 16.95
CA VAL A 259 -12.81 -26.43 16.86
C VAL A 259 -11.62 -25.51 16.71
N ASP A 260 -10.62 -25.66 17.59
CA ASP A 260 -9.38 -24.86 17.58
C ASP A 260 -8.40 -25.44 16.54
N ILE A 261 -8.33 -24.78 15.38
CA ILE A 261 -7.44 -25.19 14.29
C ILE A 261 -6.70 -23.97 13.71
N PRO A 262 -5.54 -24.19 13.05
CA PRO A 262 -4.82 -23.11 12.38
C PRO A 262 -5.70 -22.39 11.37
N MET A 263 -5.52 -21.09 11.25
CA MET A 263 -6.25 -20.25 10.29
C MET A 263 -6.08 -20.78 8.85
N SER A 264 -4.92 -21.34 8.51
CA SER A 264 -4.64 -21.94 7.20
C SER A 264 -5.58 -23.09 6.81
N GLU A 265 -6.24 -23.72 7.79
CA GLU A 265 -7.19 -24.81 7.58
C GLU A 265 -8.67 -24.32 7.58
N LYS A 266 -8.91 -23.05 7.86
CA LYS A 266 -10.25 -22.45 7.76
C LYS A 266 -10.58 -22.08 6.31
N GLY A 267 -11.86 -21.88 6.03
CA GLY A 267 -12.30 -21.41 4.70
C GLY A 267 -11.77 -20.02 4.36
N ASN A 268 -11.55 -19.75 3.07
CA ASN A 268 -10.96 -18.48 2.56
C ASN A 268 -11.66 -17.22 3.08
N GLY A 269 -12.99 -17.24 3.25
CA GLY A 269 -13.75 -16.12 3.80
C GLY A 269 -13.36 -15.78 5.25
N MET A 270 -13.13 -16.80 6.08
CA MET A 270 -12.67 -16.61 7.46
C MET A 270 -11.24 -16.05 7.49
N GLN A 271 -10.34 -16.64 6.70
CA GLN A 271 -8.96 -16.20 6.61
C GLN A 271 -8.88 -14.71 6.19
N ARG A 272 -9.63 -14.32 5.16
CA ARG A 272 -9.69 -12.94 4.68
C ARG A 272 -10.31 -11.99 5.72
N SER A 273 -11.34 -12.43 6.43
CA SER A 273 -11.93 -11.64 7.52
C SER A 273 -10.94 -11.37 8.64
N VAL A 274 -10.10 -12.35 8.99
CA VAL A 274 -9.04 -12.18 10.01
C VAL A 274 -7.95 -11.23 9.50
N ALA A 275 -7.49 -11.39 8.26
CA ALA A 275 -6.51 -10.48 7.65
C ALA A 275 -7.01 -9.03 7.66
N LEU A 276 -8.29 -8.80 7.32
CA LEU A 276 -8.88 -7.47 7.35
C LEU A 276 -9.08 -6.93 8.78
N ALA A 277 -9.42 -7.79 9.75
CA ALA A 277 -9.49 -7.39 11.16
C ALA A 277 -8.11 -6.97 11.69
N LEU A 278 -7.06 -7.71 11.34
CA LEU A 278 -5.68 -7.35 11.67
C LEU A 278 -5.25 -6.02 11.02
N LEU A 279 -5.71 -5.77 9.79
CA LEU A 279 -5.51 -4.49 9.13
C LEU A 279 -6.15 -3.33 9.92
N GLN A 280 -7.37 -3.53 10.41
CA GLN A 280 -8.05 -2.52 11.21
C GLN A 280 -7.27 -2.21 12.49
N VAL A 281 -6.85 -3.26 13.21
CA VAL A 281 -6.03 -3.10 14.43
C VAL A 281 -4.71 -2.38 14.11
N TYR A 282 -4.02 -2.77 13.04
CA TYR A 282 -2.78 -2.12 12.63
C TYR A 282 -2.97 -0.63 12.32
N ALA A 283 -4.05 -0.29 11.65
CA ALA A 283 -4.33 1.09 11.32
C ALA A 283 -4.77 1.92 12.55
N GLU A 284 -5.44 1.31 13.51
CA GLU A 284 -5.79 1.93 14.80
C GLU A 284 -4.51 2.21 15.62
N GLU A 285 -3.59 1.24 15.73
CA GLU A 285 -2.31 1.41 16.42
C GLU A 285 -1.47 2.53 15.78
N LEU A 286 -1.39 2.58 14.45
CA LEU A 286 -0.71 3.67 13.75
C LEU A 286 -1.35 5.04 14.00
N ALA A 287 -2.66 5.12 14.28
CA ALA A 287 -3.32 6.37 14.62
C ALA A 287 -2.93 6.85 16.03
N HIS A 288 -2.73 5.93 16.98
CA HIS A 288 -2.27 6.27 18.35
C HIS A 288 -0.84 6.80 18.38
N ASP A 289 0.04 6.35 17.49
CA ASP A 289 1.42 6.86 17.41
C ASP A 289 1.50 8.31 16.91
N GLU A 290 0.47 8.83 16.24
CA GLU A 290 0.39 10.24 15.83
C GLU A 290 0.36 11.22 17.01
N GLU A 291 -0.15 10.81 18.15
CA GLU A 291 -0.13 11.62 19.38
C GLU A 291 1.30 11.86 19.89
N GLN A 292 2.25 11.02 19.49
CA GLN A 292 3.69 11.16 19.82
C GLN A 292 4.49 11.95 18.76
N GLY A 293 3.87 12.40 17.66
CA GLY A 293 4.42 13.40 16.74
C GLY A 293 5.36 12.91 15.65
N GLN A 294 5.63 11.61 15.52
CA GLN A 294 6.57 11.06 14.53
C GLN A 294 5.97 9.87 13.74
N THR A 295 4.90 10.11 12.99
CA THR A 295 4.29 9.03 12.22
C THR A 295 4.88 8.91 10.83
N LYS A 296 5.33 7.71 10.49
CA LYS A 296 5.81 7.39 9.15
C LYS A 296 4.67 7.46 8.13
N PRO A 297 4.90 8.07 6.94
CA PRO A 297 3.92 8.06 5.87
C PRO A 297 3.55 6.62 5.47
N PHE A 298 2.28 6.30 5.61
CA PHE A 298 1.72 4.98 5.37
C PHE A 298 0.57 5.07 4.36
N TYR A 299 0.58 4.18 3.37
CA TYR A 299 -0.40 4.14 2.30
C TYR A 299 -0.95 2.73 2.16
N LEU A 300 -2.27 2.61 2.20
CA LEU A 300 -2.96 1.35 2.14
C LEU A 300 -3.69 1.19 0.82
N PHE A 301 -3.43 0.11 0.12
CA PHE A 301 -4.03 -0.25 -1.16
C PHE A 301 -4.76 -1.58 -1.02
N ILE A 302 -6.08 -1.59 -1.20
CA ILE A 302 -6.92 -2.77 -1.05
C ILE A 302 -7.64 -3.03 -2.36
N ASP A 303 -7.37 -4.18 -2.99
CA ASP A 303 -7.97 -4.57 -4.25
C ASP A 303 -9.10 -5.55 -4.02
N GLU A 304 -10.33 -5.15 -4.40
CA GLU A 304 -11.55 -5.94 -4.33
C GLU A 304 -11.77 -6.68 -2.98
N PRO A 305 -11.84 -5.98 -1.84
CA PRO A 305 -11.96 -6.62 -0.53
C PRO A 305 -13.27 -7.37 -0.33
N GLU A 306 -14.27 -7.13 -1.18
CA GLU A 306 -15.55 -7.84 -1.19
C GLU A 306 -15.42 -9.32 -1.53
N ILE A 307 -14.37 -9.73 -2.20
CA ILE A 307 -14.15 -11.14 -2.54
C ILE A 307 -14.11 -11.97 -1.24
N CYS A 308 -15.03 -12.91 -1.14
CA CYS A 308 -15.23 -13.78 0.03
C CYS A 308 -15.73 -13.09 1.32
N LEU A 309 -16.10 -11.80 1.29
CA LEU A 309 -16.72 -11.12 2.42
C LEU A 309 -18.25 -11.12 2.36
N HIS A 310 -18.89 -11.52 3.45
CA HIS A 310 -20.34 -11.34 3.60
C HIS A 310 -20.69 -9.83 3.60
N PRO A 311 -21.86 -9.39 3.04
CA PRO A 311 -22.26 -7.97 2.99
C PRO A 311 -22.13 -7.22 4.33
N LYS A 312 -22.49 -7.83 5.46
CA LYS A 312 -22.28 -7.21 6.78
C LYS A 312 -20.79 -6.95 7.09
N GLY A 313 -19.90 -7.84 6.65
CA GLY A 313 -18.46 -7.67 6.78
C GLY A 313 -17.94 -6.50 5.93
N GLN A 314 -18.46 -6.34 4.71
CA GLN A 314 -18.12 -5.24 3.83
C GLN A 314 -18.51 -3.89 4.43
N THR A 315 -19.72 -3.78 5.03
CA THR A 315 -20.15 -2.55 5.71
C THR A 315 -19.24 -2.21 6.90
N LYS A 316 -18.89 -3.21 7.71
CA LYS A 316 -17.98 -3.02 8.85
C LYS A 316 -16.58 -2.61 8.41
N LEU A 317 -16.08 -3.20 7.34
CA LEU A 317 -14.79 -2.80 6.75
C LEU A 317 -14.87 -1.35 6.27
N LEU A 318 -15.93 -0.94 5.56
CA LEU A 318 -16.09 0.44 5.13
C LEU A 318 -16.09 1.42 6.31
N GLU A 319 -16.84 1.12 7.38
CA GLU A 319 -16.86 1.94 8.60
C GLU A 319 -15.44 2.15 9.16
N ALA A 320 -14.64 1.09 9.24
CA ALA A 320 -13.26 1.16 9.69
C ALA A 320 -12.36 1.95 8.73
N LEU A 321 -12.47 1.72 7.41
CA LEU A 321 -11.69 2.46 6.41
C LEU A 321 -12.02 3.96 6.39
N LEU A 322 -13.27 4.34 6.62
CA LEU A 322 -13.68 5.74 6.78
C LEU A 322 -13.00 6.37 8.00
N GLU A 323 -12.93 5.66 9.11
CA GLU A 323 -12.29 6.16 10.33
C GLU A 323 -10.77 6.29 10.17
N ILE A 324 -10.10 5.25 9.68
CA ILE A 324 -8.66 5.24 9.37
C ILE A 324 -8.31 6.38 8.41
N SER A 325 -9.14 6.65 7.44
CA SER A 325 -8.88 7.64 6.40
C SER A 325 -8.99 9.09 6.86
N LYS A 326 -9.31 9.35 8.12
CA LYS A 326 -9.15 10.69 8.71
C LYS A 326 -7.69 11.15 8.68
N THR A 327 -6.78 10.23 8.96
CA THR A 327 -5.34 10.52 9.12
C THR A 327 -4.45 9.78 8.12
N LYS A 328 -4.90 8.63 7.60
CA LYS A 328 -4.16 7.80 6.64
C LYS A 328 -4.77 7.86 5.25
N GLN A 329 -3.96 7.68 4.23
CA GLN A 329 -4.44 7.63 2.86
C GLN A 329 -4.71 6.20 2.44
N VAL A 330 -5.96 5.92 2.08
CA VAL A 330 -6.47 4.60 1.71
C VAL A 330 -6.97 4.62 0.28
N PHE A 331 -6.60 3.60 -0.48
CA PHE A 331 -7.02 3.39 -1.86
C PHE A 331 -7.73 2.04 -1.96
N LEU A 332 -8.94 2.05 -2.47
CA LEU A 332 -9.82 0.90 -2.53
C LEU A 332 -10.32 0.69 -3.94
N THR A 333 -10.14 -0.49 -4.54
CA THR A 333 -10.90 -0.87 -5.72
C THR A 333 -12.10 -1.71 -5.31
N THR A 334 -13.24 -1.54 -5.95
CA THR A 334 -14.41 -2.34 -5.63
C THR A 334 -15.40 -2.42 -6.78
N HIS A 335 -16.13 -3.54 -6.84
CA HIS A 335 -17.36 -3.74 -7.61
C HIS A 335 -18.60 -3.81 -6.71
N SER A 336 -18.41 -3.78 -5.38
CA SER A 336 -19.51 -3.94 -4.44
C SER A 336 -20.24 -2.64 -4.16
N PRO A 337 -21.57 -2.65 -4.24
CA PRO A 337 -22.40 -1.52 -3.85
C PRO A 337 -22.26 -1.14 -2.36
N TYR A 338 -21.90 -2.10 -1.51
CA TYR A 338 -21.83 -1.87 -0.06
C TYR A 338 -20.72 -0.89 0.35
N PHE A 339 -19.70 -0.70 -0.48
CA PHE A 339 -18.66 0.32 -0.26
C PHE A 339 -19.09 1.73 -0.72
N LEU A 340 -20.24 1.86 -1.35
CA LEU A 340 -20.76 3.14 -1.86
C LEU A 340 -22.00 3.62 -1.07
N VAL A 341 -22.57 2.78 -0.22
CA VAL A 341 -23.73 3.12 0.62
C VAL A 341 -23.26 3.68 1.95
N THR A 342 -22.91 4.96 1.96
CA THR A 342 -22.48 5.66 3.17
C THR A 342 -22.95 7.12 3.15
N PRO A 343 -23.35 7.70 4.31
CA PRO A 343 -23.60 9.13 4.41
C PRO A 343 -22.36 9.99 4.20
N HIS A 344 -21.17 9.38 4.24
CA HIS A 344 -19.88 10.04 4.05
C HIS A 344 -19.40 10.03 2.59
N LEU A 345 -20.23 9.61 1.62
CA LEU A 345 -19.84 9.48 0.21
C LEU A 345 -19.29 10.77 -0.41
N SER A 346 -19.80 11.93 0.02
CA SER A 346 -19.31 13.24 -0.42
C SER A 346 -17.89 13.59 0.08
N ASN A 347 -17.42 12.93 1.13
CA ASN A 347 -16.11 13.17 1.72
C ASN A 347 -15.01 12.35 1.05
N VAL A 348 -15.36 11.20 0.46
CA VAL A 348 -14.39 10.31 -0.20
C VAL A 348 -14.02 10.79 -1.61
N GLY A 349 -12.83 10.41 -2.07
CA GLY A 349 -12.47 10.48 -3.48
C GLY A 349 -13.13 9.32 -4.22
N LEU A 350 -13.97 9.62 -5.20
CA LEU A 350 -14.67 8.61 -5.97
C LEU A 350 -14.26 8.72 -7.44
N PHE A 351 -13.62 7.67 -7.97
CA PHE A 351 -13.06 7.64 -9.31
C PHE A 351 -13.72 6.55 -10.15
N ILE A 352 -14.27 6.93 -11.29
CA ILE A 352 -14.91 6.04 -12.24
C ILE A 352 -13.91 5.70 -13.33
N PHE A 353 -13.60 4.42 -13.43
CA PHE A 353 -12.73 3.87 -14.46
C PHE A 353 -13.56 3.30 -15.60
N ARG A 354 -13.28 3.69 -16.81
CA ARG A 354 -13.95 3.19 -18.02
C ARG A 354 -12.99 3.10 -19.19
N LYS A 355 -13.40 2.38 -20.23
CA LYS A 355 -12.69 2.37 -21.51
C LYS A 355 -13.23 3.46 -22.42
N ASP A 356 -12.32 4.14 -23.09
CA ASP A 356 -12.59 5.01 -24.22
C ASP A 356 -11.79 4.48 -25.42
N GLY A 357 -12.50 3.80 -26.35
CA GLY A 357 -11.84 3.04 -27.38
C GLY A 357 -10.93 1.94 -26.80
N ILE A 358 -9.63 2.03 -27.07
CA ILE A 358 -8.62 1.08 -26.58
C ILE A 358 -7.93 1.55 -25.27
N SER A 359 -8.11 2.82 -24.88
CA SER A 359 -7.49 3.40 -23.70
C SER A 359 -8.42 3.39 -22.49
N ASN A 360 -7.85 3.25 -21.32
CA ASN A 360 -8.56 3.49 -20.07
C ASN A 360 -8.55 4.98 -19.73
N ILE A 361 -9.66 5.46 -19.19
CA ILE A 361 -9.79 6.82 -18.65
C ILE A 361 -10.33 6.77 -17.23
N VAL A 362 -10.02 7.81 -16.47
CA VAL A 362 -10.47 7.97 -15.08
C VAL A 362 -11.20 9.29 -14.96
N GLU A 363 -12.41 9.25 -14.41
CA GLU A 363 -13.23 10.42 -14.12
C GLU A 363 -13.41 10.56 -12.62
N ASP A 364 -13.20 11.76 -12.10
CA ASP A 364 -13.57 12.10 -10.72
C ASP A 364 -15.09 12.34 -10.67
N ALA A 365 -15.81 11.45 -9.99
CA ALA A 365 -17.26 11.51 -9.89
C ALA A 365 -17.77 12.77 -9.18
N SER A 366 -16.92 13.47 -8.43
CA SER A 366 -17.27 14.73 -7.76
C SER A 366 -17.35 15.92 -8.69
N LEU A 367 -16.72 15.85 -9.87
CA LEU A 367 -16.65 16.96 -10.84
C LEU A 367 -17.88 17.04 -11.75
N GLU A 368 -18.43 15.88 -12.13
CA GLU A 368 -19.60 15.80 -13.01
C GLU A 368 -20.84 15.34 -12.24
N LYS A 369 -21.60 16.25 -11.70
CA LYS A 369 -22.81 15.97 -10.92
C LYS A 369 -24.04 15.92 -11.82
N MET A 370 -24.83 14.81 -11.73
CA MET A 370 -26.13 14.71 -12.40
C MET A 370 -27.22 15.44 -11.64
N PHE A 371 -27.08 15.52 -10.32
CA PHE A 371 -28.11 16.10 -9.43
C PHE A 371 -27.51 17.15 -8.49
N PRO A 372 -28.31 18.10 -7.98
CA PRO A 372 -27.87 19.06 -6.96
C PRO A 372 -27.34 18.38 -5.68
N TRP A 373 -27.81 17.17 -5.40
CA TRP A 373 -27.44 16.35 -4.22
C TRP A 373 -26.46 15.21 -4.53
N SER A 374 -25.86 15.23 -5.73
CA SER A 374 -24.80 14.27 -6.08
C SER A 374 -23.57 14.36 -5.13
N PRO A 375 -22.86 13.26 -4.91
CA PRO A 375 -22.99 11.96 -5.58
C PRO A 375 -24.09 11.08 -4.96
N THR A 376 -24.80 10.34 -5.80
CA THR A 376 -25.85 9.40 -5.39
C THR A 376 -25.57 7.98 -5.89
N TRP A 377 -26.17 7.00 -5.24
CA TRP A 377 -25.96 5.60 -5.60
C TRP A 377 -26.42 5.26 -7.03
N GLY A 378 -27.62 5.74 -7.41
CA GLY A 378 -28.16 5.50 -8.75
C GLY A 378 -27.32 6.15 -9.85
N GLU A 379 -26.88 7.40 -9.63
CA GLU A 379 -25.99 8.12 -10.51
C GLU A 379 -24.65 7.37 -10.71
N ILE A 380 -24.04 6.93 -9.62
CA ILE A 380 -22.74 6.24 -9.64
C ILE A 380 -22.84 4.94 -10.41
N ASN A 381 -23.88 4.10 -10.15
CA ASN A 381 -24.10 2.86 -10.89
C ASN A 381 -24.26 3.09 -12.37
N PHE A 382 -25.04 4.10 -12.75
CA PHE A 382 -25.24 4.42 -14.15
C PHE A 382 -23.96 4.91 -14.83
N LYS A 383 -23.21 5.77 -14.18
CA LYS A 383 -21.95 6.27 -14.74
C LYS A 383 -20.91 5.16 -14.86
N ALA A 384 -20.72 4.35 -13.81
CA ALA A 384 -19.69 3.32 -13.75
C ALA A 384 -20.01 2.07 -14.60
N TYR A 385 -21.29 1.64 -14.61
CA TYR A 385 -21.69 0.35 -15.16
C TYR A 385 -22.76 0.42 -16.25
N LYS A 386 -23.27 1.62 -16.54
CA LYS A 386 -24.38 1.85 -17.49
C LYS A 386 -25.67 1.09 -17.12
N LEU A 387 -25.84 0.78 -15.82
CA LEU A 387 -26.99 0.06 -15.30
C LEU A 387 -28.06 1.04 -14.79
N PRO A 388 -29.23 1.14 -15.45
CA PRO A 388 -30.35 1.91 -14.92
C PRO A 388 -30.97 1.15 -13.73
N THR A 389 -30.80 1.66 -12.53
CA THR A 389 -31.37 1.10 -11.31
C THR A 389 -32.66 1.79 -10.92
N VAL A 390 -33.43 1.18 -9.99
CA VAL A 390 -34.61 1.80 -9.41
C VAL A 390 -34.25 3.09 -8.65
N GLU A 391 -33.08 3.10 -8.01
CA GLU A 391 -32.53 4.27 -7.32
C GLU A 391 -32.32 5.42 -8.31
N LEU A 392 -31.69 5.18 -9.47
CA LEU A 392 -31.52 6.19 -10.50
C LEU A 392 -32.88 6.73 -10.99
N HIS A 393 -33.85 5.85 -11.18
CA HIS A 393 -35.22 6.27 -11.55
C HIS A 393 -35.81 7.22 -10.50
N ASN A 394 -35.71 6.87 -9.22
CA ASN A 394 -36.20 7.72 -8.13
C ASN A 394 -35.45 9.04 -8.04
N GLU A 395 -34.12 9.05 -8.26
CA GLU A 395 -33.28 10.22 -8.28
C GLU A 395 -33.62 11.16 -9.44
N LEU A 396 -33.86 10.62 -10.63
CA LEU A 396 -34.32 11.37 -11.82
C LEU A 396 -35.70 11.96 -11.59
N TYR A 397 -36.62 11.20 -11.00
CA TYR A 397 -37.94 11.69 -10.65
C TYR A 397 -37.87 12.83 -9.63
N GLY A 398 -37.05 12.67 -8.60
CA GLY A 398 -36.79 13.73 -7.61
C GLY A 398 -36.21 14.99 -8.26
N LYS A 399 -35.32 14.86 -9.26
CA LYS A 399 -34.81 15.99 -10.02
C LYS A 399 -35.91 16.70 -10.81
N LEU A 400 -36.79 15.97 -11.50
CA LEU A 400 -37.90 16.56 -12.22
C LEU A 400 -38.84 17.31 -11.30
N GLN A 401 -39.16 16.79 -10.11
CA GLN A 401 -39.94 17.49 -9.10
C GLN A 401 -39.24 18.78 -8.62
N HIS A 402 -37.93 18.71 -8.35
CA HIS A 402 -37.13 19.86 -7.94
C HIS A 402 -37.13 20.95 -9.04
N ASP A 403 -36.88 20.57 -10.27
CA ASP A 403 -36.75 21.52 -11.40
C ASP A 403 -38.13 22.10 -11.77
N SER A 404 -39.22 21.36 -11.60
CA SER A 404 -40.59 21.84 -11.89
C SER A 404 -41.23 22.64 -10.74
N GLY A 405 -40.64 22.59 -9.54
CA GLY A 405 -41.23 23.15 -8.31
C GLY A 405 -42.54 22.49 -7.88
N GLN A 406 -42.95 21.38 -8.50
CA GLN A 406 -44.14 20.63 -8.19
C GLN A 406 -43.79 19.39 -7.35
N PHE A 407 -44.02 19.50 -6.05
CA PHE A 407 -43.91 18.35 -5.13
C PHE A 407 -45.26 17.66 -5.04
N GLN A 408 -45.38 16.46 -5.61
CA GLN A 408 -46.52 15.60 -5.29
C GLN A 408 -46.21 14.87 -3.98
N GLU A 409 -47.08 15.07 -2.97
CA GLU A 409 -47.07 14.22 -1.79
C GLU A 409 -47.33 12.76 -2.19
N ARG A 410 -46.54 11.84 -1.69
CA ARG A 410 -46.70 10.38 -1.88
C ARG A 410 -47.78 9.84 -0.95
#